data_2f50b123ae767c239f957a450982bf92
#
_entry.id   2f50b123ae767c239f957a450982bf92
#
_cell.length_a   1.000
_cell.length_b   1.000
_cell.length_c   1.000
_cell.angle_alpha   90.00
_cell.angle_beta   90.00
_cell.angle_gamma   90.00
#
_symmetry.space_group_name_H-M   'P 1'
#
loop_
_entity.id
_entity.type
_entity.pdbx_description
1 polymer ?
#
loop_
_entity_poly.entity_id
_entity_poly.type
_entity_poly.pdbx_seq_one_letter_code
_entity_poly.pdbx_strand_id
1 'polypeptide(L)'
;MDRCIQYILNEARGLGASDIVLKEEQRAVYRIKGKLMESEVSVTKAQMSKFFTLMQPAGYVQEYIGGGTSGMDVGFEENGRYRANFFSSMGKKCAVIRVIKNEIPSLKELGLPEKLSERVLNRKGLSLIVGKTGSGKSTSLASIAKDILMKEKVHLITLEDPVEFSYYGLKGELTQRELGTDFAGFERGIHDALRQSPDFLMIGEIRTLGALKAAISAAEAGHGIIGSIHSMGAARTLTRMLSMFQEQEKEFVRFQLSQNLNFISSQKLIYSDSQTELDYELFINSTSMENTIREGRFHQIDNLLLLGEKQGMKRFKHKNKDES
;
A
#
# COMPACT_ATOMS: atom_id res chain seq x y z
N MET A 1 20.36 3.61 19.08
CA MET A 1 19.35 2.79 19.79
C MET A 1 19.99 2.10 20.99
N ASP A 2 19.20 1.75 22.04
CA ASP A 2 19.70 0.96 23.18
C ASP A 2 19.95 -0.50 22.75
N ARG A 3 21.04 -1.14 23.27
CA ARG A 3 21.42 -2.51 22.88
C ARG A 3 20.35 -3.55 23.20
N CYS A 4 19.61 -3.37 24.29
CA CYS A 4 18.51 -4.27 24.67
C CYS A 4 17.38 -4.19 23.64
N ILE A 5 16.98 -2.98 23.23
CA ILE A 5 15.94 -2.79 22.20
C ILE A 5 16.42 -3.35 20.85
N GLN A 6 17.67 -3.10 20.46
CA GLN A 6 18.24 -3.68 19.24
C GLN A 6 18.19 -5.21 19.25
N TYR A 7 18.55 -5.83 20.39
CA TYR A 7 18.48 -7.27 20.53
C TYR A 7 17.04 -7.80 20.33
N ILE A 8 16.06 -7.19 21.00
CA ILE A 8 14.63 -7.55 20.88
C ILE A 8 14.15 -7.45 19.42
N LEU A 9 14.50 -6.36 18.72
CA LEU A 9 14.11 -6.16 17.33
C LEU A 9 14.72 -7.24 16.41
N ASN A 10 16.01 -7.56 16.61
CA ASN A 10 16.71 -8.57 15.81
C ASN A 10 16.18 -9.98 16.10
N GLU A 11 15.94 -10.32 17.39
CA GLU A 11 15.37 -11.60 17.80
C GLU A 11 13.97 -11.78 17.17
N ALA A 12 13.08 -10.79 17.29
CA ALA A 12 11.75 -10.82 16.70
C ALA A 12 11.78 -11.08 15.18
N ARG A 13 12.71 -10.42 14.49
CA ARG A 13 12.92 -10.62 13.05
C ARG A 13 13.41 -12.02 12.73
N GLY A 14 14.41 -12.52 13.46
CA GLY A 14 14.95 -13.87 13.30
C GLY A 14 13.90 -14.96 13.52
N LEU A 15 12.96 -14.73 14.44
CA LEU A 15 11.83 -15.62 14.73
C LEU A 15 10.65 -15.47 13.75
N GLY A 16 10.69 -14.51 12.82
CA GLY A 16 9.60 -14.22 11.90
C GLY A 16 8.36 -13.64 12.59
N ALA A 17 8.56 -12.89 13.67
CA ALA A 17 7.46 -12.23 14.37
C ALA A 17 6.81 -11.16 13.50
N SER A 18 5.49 -11.02 13.59
CA SER A 18 4.74 -9.94 12.94
C SER A 18 4.69 -8.68 13.80
N ASP A 19 4.60 -8.85 15.13
CA ASP A 19 4.48 -7.73 16.05
C ASP A 19 5.28 -8.02 17.33
N ILE A 20 5.75 -6.94 17.99
CA ILE A 20 6.44 -6.95 19.27
C ILE A 20 5.66 -6.05 20.21
N VAL A 21 5.35 -6.54 21.40
CA VAL A 21 4.73 -5.75 22.46
C VAL A 21 5.77 -5.48 23.55
N LEU A 22 6.07 -4.21 23.79
CA LEU A 22 6.96 -3.75 24.86
C LEU A 22 6.16 -3.01 25.93
N LYS A 23 6.46 -3.31 27.19
CA LYS A 23 5.92 -2.61 28.36
C LYS A 23 7.02 -2.40 29.37
N GLU A 24 7.03 -1.25 30.06
CA GLU A 24 7.98 -0.97 31.13
C GLU A 24 8.01 -2.08 32.16
N GLU A 25 9.21 -2.55 32.51
CA GLU A 25 9.47 -3.57 33.55
C GLU A 25 8.79 -4.93 33.28
N GLN A 26 8.53 -5.25 32.00
CA GLN A 26 7.99 -6.54 31.58
C GLN A 26 8.86 -7.15 30.49
N ARG A 27 8.75 -8.47 30.32
CA ARG A 27 9.35 -9.18 29.20
C ARG A 27 8.72 -8.72 27.88
N ALA A 28 9.52 -8.65 26.84
CA ALA A 28 9.01 -8.44 25.49
C ALA A 28 8.14 -9.62 25.06
N VAL A 29 7.07 -9.33 24.31
CA VAL A 29 6.16 -10.35 23.80
C VAL A 29 6.12 -10.27 22.28
N TYR A 30 6.33 -11.40 21.61
CA TYR A 30 6.30 -11.53 20.15
C TYR A 30 5.00 -12.16 19.68
N ARG A 31 4.50 -11.71 18.53
CA ARG A 31 3.43 -12.38 17.81
C ARG A 31 4.03 -13.18 16.64
N ILE A 32 4.04 -14.51 16.75
CA ILE A 32 4.59 -15.41 15.74
C ILE A 32 3.47 -16.31 15.23
N LYS A 33 3.19 -16.27 13.91
CA LYS A 33 2.07 -17.04 13.30
C LYS A 33 0.75 -16.89 14.07
N GLY A 34 0.45 -15.67 14.52
CA GLY A 34 -0.77 -15.32 15.26
C GLY A 34 -0.75 -15.65 16.76
N LYS A 35 0.21 -16.42 17.26
CA LYS A 35 0.35 -16.77 18.69
C LYS A 35 1.32 -15.83 19.40
N LEU A 36 1.06 -15.57 20.70
CA LEU A 36 1.95 -14.78 21.54
C LEU A 36 3.01 -15.68 22.18
N MET A 37 4.26 -15.21 22.21
CA MET A 37 5.41 -15.85 22.82
C MET A 37 6.19 -14.80 23.64
N GLU A 38 6.52 -15.08 24.88
CA GLU A 38 7.38 -14.22 25.70
C GLU A 38 8.86 -14.41 25.36
N SER A 39 9.59 -13.32 25.34
CA SER A 39 11.06 -13.29 25.29
C SER A 39 11.64 -13.48 26.70
N GLU A 40 12.90 -13.90 26.77
CA GLU A 40 13.65 -13.88 28.03
C GLU A 40 14.09 -12.47 28.44
N VAL A 41 13.96 -11.48 27.54
CA VAL A 41 14.45 -10.11 27.73
C VAL A 41 13.34 -9.19 28.26
N SER A 42 13.64 -8.50 29.36
CA SER A 42 12.79 -7.46 29.95
C SER A 42 13.29 -6.06 29.58
N VAL A 43 12.35 -5.13 29.41
CA VAL A 43 12.67 -3.73 29.12
C VAL A 43 12.50 -2.88 30.38
N THR A 44 13.56 -2.25 30.85
CA THR A 44 13.54 -1.37 32.02
C THR A 44 12.86 -0.03 31.69
N LYS A 45 12.39 0.66 32.73
CA LYS A 45 11.82 2.01 32.61
C LYS A 45 12.77 3.00 31.91
N ALA A 46 14.07 2.95 32.24
CA ALA A 46 15.09 3.81 31.63
C ALA A 46 15.26 3.55 30.12
N GLN A 47 15.29 2.27 29.72
CA GLN A 47 15.38 1.86 28.32
C GLN A 47 14.15 2.26 27.52
N MET A 48 12.95 2.05 28.09
CA MET A 48 11.70 2.46 27.48
C MET A 48 11.63 3.97 27.31
N SER A 49 12.01 4.75 28.33
CA SER A 49 12.06 6.22 28.26
C SER A 49 13.03 6.72 27.20
N LYS A 50 14.21 6.14 27.11
CA LYS A 50 15.23 6.47 26.09
C LYS A 50 14.71 6.14 24.69
N PHE A 51 14.03 4.99 24.52
CA PHE A 51 13.43 4.60 23.25
C PHE A 51 12.34 5.55 22.79
N PHE A 52 11.43 5.94 23.69
CA PHE A 52 10.43 6.97 23.44
C PHE A 52 11.06 8.29 22.95
N THR A 53 12.04 8.80 23.70
CA THR A 53 12.70 10.08 23.37
C THR A 53 13.39 10.01 22.00
N LEU A 54 14.03 8.88 21.67
CA LEU A 54 14.70 8.69 20.39
C LEU A 54 13.72 8.68 19.21
N MET A 55 12.51 8.18 19.41
CA MET A 55 11.49 8.05 18.37
C MET A 55 10.58 9.27 18.22
N GLN A 56 10.67 10.24 19.12
CA GLN A 56 9.87 11.46 19.03
C GLN A 56 10.30 12.32 17.83
N PRO A 57 9.38 12.66 16.90
CA PRO A 57 9.64 13.68 15.89
C PRO A 57 9.97 15.04 16.54
N ALA A 58 10.80 15.85 15.91
CA ALA A 58 11.09 17.19 16.36
C ALA A 58 9.78 18.00 16.49
N GLY A 59 9.45 18.48 17.69
CA GLY A 59 8.23 19.23 18.00
C GLY A 59 7.11 18.45 18.72
N TYR A 60 7.22 17.13 18.87
CA TYR A 60 6.17 16.29 19.49
C TYR A 60 6.23 16.26 21.04
N VAL A 61 7.28 16.83 21.63
CA VAL A 61 7.57 16.72 23.08
C VAL A 61 6.46 17.28 23.98
N GLN A 62 5.72 18.27 23.52
CA GLN A 62 4.74 18.98 24.36
C GLN A 62 3.39 18.26 24.55
N GLU A 63 2.91 17.55 23.55
CA GLU A 63 1.59 16.87 23.67
C GLU A 63 1.65 15.57 24.50
N TYR A 64 2.79 14.88 24.48
CA TYR A 64 2.94 13.61 25.20
C TYR A 64 3.19 13.80 26.72
N ILE A 65 3.86 14.89 27.11
CA ILE A 65 4.13 15.24 28.52
C ILE A 65 2.89 15.82 29.21
N GLY A 66 1.94 16.39 28.45
CA GLY A 66 0.73 17.02 28.93
C GLY A 66 -0.44 16.07 29.28
N GLY A 67 -0.22 14.74 29.31
CA GLY A 67 -1.27 13.77 29.70
C GLY A 67 -2.31 13.48 28.62
N GLY A 68 -2.04 13.82 27.37
CA GLY A 68 -2.90 13.46 26.24
C GLY A 68 -2.89 11.95 25.97
N THR A 69 -4.07 11.37 25.74
CA THR A 69 -4.32 9.92 25.58
C THR A 69 -4.07 9.40 24.18
N SER A 70 -3.55 10.18 23.26
CA SER A 70 -3.28 9.77 21.89
C SER A 70 -1.95 9.04 21.77
N GLY A 71 -1.96 7.85 21.16
CA GLY A 71 -0.75 7.11 20.82
C GLY A 71 0.05 7.85 19.75
N MET A 72 1.38 7.66 19.76
CA MET A 72 2.30 8.18 18.76
C MET A 72 2.66 7.06 17.77
N ASP A 73 2.34 7.22 16.50
CA ASP A 73 2.76 6.32 15.43
C ASP A 73 4.07 6.81 14.80
N VAL A 74 5.05 5.91 14.68
CA VAL A 74 6.38 6.23 14.13
C VAL A 74 6.89 5.08 13.27
N GLY A 75 7.35 5.39 12.05
CA GLY A 75 8.16 4.51 11.23
C GLY A 75 9.65 4.71 11.56
N PHE A 76 10.44 3.64 11.71
CA PHE A 76 11.88 3.72 11.91
C PHE A 76 12.63 2.54 11.29
N GLU A 77 13.93 2.72 11.09
CA GLU A 77 14.80 1.69 10.51
C GLU A 77 15.91 1.31 11.50
N GLU A 78 16.06 0.00 11.75
CA GLU A 78 17.11 -0.59 12.57
C GLU A 78 17.35 -2.03 12.12
N ASN A 79 18.36 -2.26 11.29
CA ASN A 79 18.57 -3.55 10.59
C ASN A 79 17.31 -4.09 9.90
N GLY A 80 16.46 -3.16 9.44
CA GLY A 80 15.17 -3.38 8.82
C GLY A 80 14.12 -2.39 9.28
N ARG A 81 13.00 -2.31 8.60
CA ARG A 81 11.96 -1.32 8.85
C ARG A 81 10.94 -1.82 9.87
N TYR A 82 10.50 -0.90 10.72
CA TYR A 82 9.50 -1.12 11.76
C TYR A 82 8.50 0.02 11.80
N ARG A 83 7.28 -0.27 12.25
CA ARG A 83 6.28 0.72 12.63
C ARG A 83 5.92 0.51 14.09
N ALA A 84 6.04 1.54 14.91
CA ALA A 84 5.71 1.49 16.31
C ALA A 84 4.55 2.43 16.64
N ASN A 85 3.59 1.94 17.41
CA ASN A 85 2.63 2.75 18.13
C ASN A 85 3.07 2.82 19.59
N PHE A 86 3.40 4.02 20.05
CA PHE A 86 3.79 4.29 21.44
C PHE A 86 2.57 4.84 22.21
N PHE A 87 2.33 4.35 23.40
CA PHE A 87 1.20 4.76 24.23
C PHE A 87 1.49 4.55 25.72
N SER A 88 0.60 5.03 26.58
CA SER A 88 0.66 4.79 28.01
C SER A 88 -0.46 3.87 28.45
N SER A 89 -0.16 2.94 29.35
CA SER A 89 -1.12 2.04 29.97
C SER A 89 -0.84 1.94 31.49
N MET A 90 -1.79 2.31 32.33
CA MET A 90 -1.65 2.32 33.80
C MET A 90 -0.42 3.10 34.28
N GLY A 91 -0.13 4.25 33.63
CA GLY A 91 1.02 5.11 33.95
C GLY A 91 2.37 4.59 33.46
N LYS A 92 2.42 3.44 32.80
CA LYS A 92 3.64 2.86 32.22
C LYS A 92 3.68 3.13 30.71
N LYS A 93 4.88 3.36 30.18
CA LYS A 93 5.11 3.49 28.74
C LYS A 93 5.05 2.11 28.06
N CYS A 94 4.34 2.05 26.95
CA CYS A 94 4.16 0.85 26.16
C CYS A 94 4.44 1.14 24.69
N ALA A 95 4.86 0.13 23.94
CA ALA A 95 4.96 0.18 22.49
C ALA A 95 4.47 -1.12 21.87
N VAL A 96 3.71 -1.02 20.77
CA VAL A 96 3.46 -2.14 19.87
C VAL A 96 4.21 -1.84 18.59
N ILE A 97 5.15 -2.72 18.24
CA ILE A 97 6.05 -2.54 17.10
C ILE A 97 5.73 -3.61 16.06
N ARG A 98 5.29 -3.21 14.89
CA ARG A 98 5.13 -4.09 13.73
C ARG A 98 6.46 -4.28 13.02
N VAL A 99 6.84 -5.53 12.80
CA VAL A 99 8.02 -5.90 12.02
C VAL A 99 7.64 -5.88 10.55
N ILE A 100 8.22 -4.96 9.79
CA ILE A 100 7.99 -4.85 8.34
C ILE A 100 8.88 -5.89 7.64
N LYS A 101 8.29 -6.70 6.77
CA LYS A 101 9.04 -7.71 6.02
C LYS A 101 9.91 -7.02 4.96
N ASN A 102 11.17 -7.41 4.89
CA ASN A 102 12.12 -6.87 3.89
C ASN A 102 11.96 -7.53 2.51
N GLU A 103 11.35 -8.71 2.45
CA GLU A 103 11.19 -9.43 1.20
C GLU A 103 9.88 -9.05 0.52
N ILE A 104 10.01 -8.38 -0.62
CA ILE A 104 8.90 -8.11 -1.52
C ILE A 104 8.81 -9.33 -2.44
N PRO A 105 7.72 -10.11 -2.40
CA PRO A 105 7.54 -11.25 -3.29
C PRO A 105 7.44 -10.80 -4.75
N SER A 106 7.85 -11.64 -5.68
CA SER A 106 7.64 -11.41 -7.10
C SER A 106 6.15 -11.52 -7.46
N LEU A 107 5.76 -10.93 -8.59
CA LEU A 107 4.38 -11.07 -9.10
C LEU A 107 4.00 -12.54 -9.29
N LYS A 108 4.94 -13.37 -9.74
CA LYS A 108 4.76 -14.82 -9.91
C LYS A 108 4.46 -15.53 -8.60
N GLU A 109 5.21 -15.23 -7.53
CA GLU A 109 4.97 -15.79 -6.19
C GLU A 109 3.62 -15.36 -5.62
N LEU A 110 3.13 -14.19 -6.00
CA LEU A 110 1.77 -13.73 -5.66
C LEU A 110 0.67 -14.37 -6.51
N GLY A 111 1.03 -15.09 -7.56
CA GLY A 111 0.07 -15.62 -8.55
C GLY A 111 -0.50 -14.55 -9.50
N LEU A 112 0.13 -13.37 -9.57
CA LEU A 112 -0.22 -12.31 -10.51
C LEU A 112 0.57 -12.44 -11.82
N PRO A 113 0.02 -11.97 -12.96
CA PRO A 113 0.75 -11.97 -14.22
C PRO A 113 1.98 -11.08 -14.18
N GLU A 114 3.15 -11.62 -14.53
CA GLU A 114 4.41 -10.87 -14.63
C GLU A 114 4.32 -9.72 -15.66
N LYS A 115 3.43 -9.86 -16.65
CA LYS A 115 3.15 -8.83 -17.66
C LYS A 115 2.50 -7.55 -17.09
N LEU A 116 2.07 -7.52 -15.83
CA LEU A 116 1.49 -6.30 -15.26
C LEU A 116 2.52 -5.16 -15.18
N SER A 117 3.74 -5.45 -14.73
CA SER A 117 4.82 -4.46 -14.68
C SER A 117 5.26 -4.02 -16.07
N GLU A 118 5.37 -4.95 -17.02
CA GLU A 118 5.67 -4.63 -18.43
C GLU A 118 4.60 -3.73 -19.04
N ARG A 119 3.33 -3.97 -18.67
CA ARG A 119 2.23 -3.13 -19.14
C ARG A 119 2.31 -1.72 -18.57
N VAL A 120 2.69 -1.55 -17.30
CA VAL A 120 2.93 -0.23 -16.70
C VAL A 120 4.08 0.49 -17.40
N LEU A 121 5.18 -0.21 -17.71
CA LEU A 121 6.34 0.34 -18.41
C LEU A 121 5.98 0.79 -19.84
N ASN A 122 5.25 -0.05 -20.58
CA ASN A 122 4.96 0.18 -22.00
C ASN A 122 3.80 1.15 -22.25
N ARG A 123 2.86 1.28 -21.30
CA ARG A 123 1.73 2.20 -21.41
C ARG A 123 1.61 3.02 -20.14
N LYS A 124 2.12 4.24 -20.17
CA LYS A 124 1.87 5.22 -19.11
C LYS A 124 0.38 5.49 -18.98
N GLY A 125 -0.05 5.95 -17.83
CA GLY A 125 -1.46 6.14 -17.50
C GLY A 125 -1.77 5.60 -16.11
N LEU A 126 -3.05 5.42 -15.77
CA LEU A 126 -3.51 5.01 -14.45
C LEU A 126 -3.68 3.49 -14.36
N SER A 127 -2.92 2.85 -13.49
CA SER A 127 -3.00 1.43 -13.16
C SER A 127 -3.47 1.24 -11.73
N LEU A 128 -4.53 0.45 -11.50
CA LEU A 128 -5.15 0.33 -10.18
C LEU A 128 -5.12 -1.11 -9.66
N ILE A 129 -4.71 -1.23 -8.40
CA ILE A 129 -4.86 -2.45 -7.59
C ILE A 129 -5.99 -2.19 -6.60
N VAL A 130 -7.07 -2.98 -6.67
CA VAL A 130 -8.24 -2.75 -5.82
C VAL A 130 -8.62 -4.00 -5.02
N GLY A 131 -9.30 -3.82 -3.90
CA GLY A 131 -9.70 -4.90 -3.00
C GLY A 131 -10.04 -4.38 -1.61
N LYS A 132 -10.62 -5.22 -0.77
CA LYS A 132 -10.90 -4.91 0.65
C LYS A 132 -9.59 -4.71 1.43
N THR A 133 -9.68 -4.17 2.64
CA THR A 133 -8.54 -4.14 3.59
C THR A 133 -8.03 -5.57 3.82
N GLY A 134 -6.69 -5.74 3.86
CA GLY A 134 -6.09 -7.06 4.04
C GLY A 134 -6.09 -7.95 2.79
N SER A 135 -6.49 -7.45 1.60
CA SER A 135 -6.46 -8.24 0.36
C SER A 135 -5.07 -8.31 -0.31
N GLY A 136 -4.03 -7.73 0.29
CA GLY A 136 -2.67 -7.75 -0.23
C GLY A 136 -2.34 -6.65 -1.25
N LYS A 137 -3.13 -5.57 -1.33
CA LYS A 137 -2.91 -4.46 -2.28
C LYS A 137 -1.51 -3.85 -2.19
N SER A 138 -1.07 -3.49 -0.98
CA SER A 138 0.27 -2.91 -0.75
C SER A 138 1.38 -3.86 -1.22
N THR A 139 1.23 -5.16 -0.96
CA THR A 139 2.19 -6.17 -1.42
C THR A 139 2.25 -6.26 -2.94
N SER A 140 1.10 -6.22 -3.62
CA SER A 140 1.04 -6.23 -5.09
C SER A 140 1.60 -4.95 -5.70
N LEU A 141 1.31 -3.78 -5.12
CA LEU A 141 1.90 -2.50 -5.53
C LEU A 141 3.42 -2.54 -5.38
N ALA A 142 3.93 -3.01 -4.22
CA ALA A 142 5.35 -3.14 -3.97
C ALA A 142 6.03 -4.10 -4.96
N SER A 143 5.38 -5.23 -5.29
CA SER A 143 5.88 -6.18 -6.28
C SER A 143 5.99 -5.57 -7.68
N ILE A 144 4.97 -4.82 -8.12
CA ILE A 144 5.00 -4.10 -9.41
C ILE A 144 6.12 -3.05 -9.41
N ALA A 145 6.21 -2.23 -8.35
CA ALA A 145 7.23 -1.20 -8.22
C ALA A 145 8.65 -1.80 -8.23
N LYS A 146 8.89 -2.87 -7.46
CA LYS A 146 10.18 -3.59 -7.44
C LYS A 146 10.53 -4.11 -8.82
N ASP A 147 9.60 -4.77 -9.51
CA ASP A 147 9.85 -5.37 -10.82
C ASP A 147 10.19 -4.30 -11.87
N ILE A 148 9.50 -3.16 -11.86
CA ILE A 148 9.81 -1.99 -12.70
C ILE A 148 11.23 -1.48 -12.43
N LEU A 149 11.58 -1.24 -11.16
CA LEU A 149 12.87 -0.71 -10.75
C LEU A 149 14.04 -1.69 -10.96
N MET A 150 13.75 -3.00 -10.98
CA MET A 150 14.73 -4.03 -11.32
C MET A 150 15.00 -4.13 -12.83
N LYS A 151 14.00 -3.83 -13.66
CA LYS A 151 14.08 -3.93 -15.13
C LYS A 151 14.67 -2.68 -15.75
N GLU A 152 14.25 -1.50 -15.31
CA GLU A 152 14.51 -0.22 -15.96
C GLU A 152 15.19 0.81 -15.06
N LYS A 153 15.96 1.71 -15.67
CA LYS A 153 16.59 2.87 -15.01
C LYS A 153 15.61 4.05 -15.02
N VAL A 154 14.57 3.95 -14.21
CA VAL A 154 13.51 4.95 -14.09
C VAL A 154 13.48 5.53 -12.67
N HIS A 155 12.93 6.74 -12.51
CA HIS A 155 12.68 7.32 -11.21
C HIS A 155 11.22 7.06 -10.81
N LEU A 156 11.03 6.28 -9.75
CA LEU A 156 9.74 5.99 -9.15
C LEU A 156 9.63 6.69 -7.79
N ILE A 157 8.59 7.50 -7.63
CA ILE A 157 8.25 8.12 -6.34
C ILE A 157 7.08 7.37 -5.74
N THR A 158 7.12 7.06 -4.43
CA THR A 158 5.99 6.50 -3.71
C THR A 158 5.43 7.50 -2.70
N LEU A 159 4.10 7.52 -2.57
CA LEU A 159 3.36 8.25 -1.54
C LEU A 159 2.58 7.21 -0.73
N GLU A 160 2.95 6.99 0.52
CA GLU A 160 2.48 5.87 1.33
C GLU A 160 1.96 6.33 2.72
N ASP A 161 1.07 5.55 3.33
CA ASP A 161 0.49 5.80 4.66
C ASP A 161 0.35 4.49 5.45
N PRO A 162 1.42 4.07 6.14
CA PRO A 162 2.84 4.45 6.02
C PRO A 162 3.59 3.65 4.96
N VAL A 163 4.91 3.87 4.82
CA VAL A 163 5.81 3.01 4.03
C VAL A 163 5.85 1.61 4.64
N GLU A 164 5.43 0.60 3.85
CA GLU A 164 5.34 -0.80 4.30
C GLU A 164 6.51 -1.68 3.87
N PHE A 165 7.24 -1.32 2.81
CA PHE A 165 8.30 -2.14 2.24
C PHE A 165 9.58 -1.34 2.02
N SER A 166 10.74 -2.01 2.22
CA SER A 166 12.04 -1.50 1.81
C SER A 166 12.51 -2.23 0.55
N TYR A 167 13.12 -1.52 -0.37
CA TYR A 167 13.57 -2.06 -1.65
C TYR A 167 15.09 -2.08 -1.71
N TYR A 168 15.65 -3.16 -2.27
CA TYR A 168 17.09 -3.35 -2.39
C TYR A 168 17.47 -3.86 -3.78
N GLY A 169 18.70 -3.57 -4.20
CA GLY A 169 19.28 -4.09 -5.44
C GLY A 169 18.63 -3.53 -6.70
N LEU A 170 18.14 -2.30 -6.67
CA LEU A 170 17.43 -1.67 -7.77
C LEU A 170 18.40 -1.17 -8.86
N LYS A 171 17.94 -1.14 -10.12
CA LYS A 171 18.58 -0.43 -11.21
C LYS A 171 18.11 1.02 -11.34
N GLY A 172 16.80 1.24 -11.06
CA GLY A 172 16.17 2.55 -11.06
C GLY A 172 16.35 3.27 -9.73
N GLU A 173 15.91 4.52 -9.70
CA GLU A 173 15.91 5.38 -8.50
C GLU A 173 14.54 5.32 -7.81
N LEU A 174 14.55 5.22 -6.50
CA LEU A 174 13.34 5.18 -5.68
C LEU A 174 13.34 6.29 -4.64
N THR A 175 12.28 7.09 -4.62
CA THR A 175 12.00 8.07 -3.58
C THR A 175 10.74 7.68 -2.84
N GLN A 176 10.85 7.16 -1.61
CA GLN A 176 9.70 6.82 -0.77
C GLN A 176 9.36 8.00 0.14
N ARG A 177 8.07 8.36 0.19
CA ARG A 177 7.55 9.45 1.02
C ARG A 177 6.39 8.97 1.87
N GLU A 178 6.42 9.29 3.14
CA GLU A 178 5.44 8.88 4.14
C GLU A 178 4.50 10.03 4.53
N LEU A 179 3.19 9.75 4.56
CA LEU A 179 2.19 10.71 5.01
C LEU A 179 2.43 11.12 6.46
N GLY A 180 2.33 12.42 6.73
CA GLY A 180 2.57 12.99 8.07
C GLY A 180 4.03 13.27 8.39
N THR A 181 4.97 12.60 7.72
CA THR A 181 6.41 12.81 7.87
C THR A 181 6.98 13.63 6.71
N ASP A 182 6.72 13.19 5.47
CA ASP A 182 7.33 13.74 4.26
C ASP A 182 6.35 14.57 3.42
N PHE A 183 5.05 14.35 3.62
CA PHE A 183 3.99 15.13 2.97
C PHE A 183 2.72 15.17 3.84
N ALA A 184 1.93 16.26 3.71
CA ALA A 184 0.78 16.53 4.59
C ALA A 184 -0.55 15.91 4.09
N GLY A 185 -0.62 15.48 2.84
CA GLY A 185 -1.83 14.92 2.24
C GLY A 185 -1.61 14.46 0.80
N PHE A 186 -2.31 13.41 0.37
CA PHE A 186 -2.09 12.76 -0.93
C PHE A 186 -2.24 13.71 -2.13
N GLU A 187 -3.28 14.55 -2.17
CA GLU A 187 -3.48 15.52 -3.25
C GLU A 187 -2.26 16.42 -3.42
N ARG A 188 -1.81 17.05 -2.32
CA ARG A 188 -0.62 17.91 -2.33
C ARG A 188 0.64 17.12 -2.64
N GLY A 189 0.78 15.93 -2.04
CA GLY A 189 1.92 15.03 -2.27
C GLY A 189 2.07 14.63 -3.74
N ILE A 190 0.97 14.38 -4.46
CA ILE A 190 0.97 14.09 -5.90
C ILE A 190 1.50 15.31 -6.67
N HIS A 191 0.94 16.50 -6.43
CA HIS A 191 1.39 17.72 -7.11
C HIS A 191 2.87 18.04 -6.86
N ASP A 192 3.34 17.82 -5.63
CA ASP A 192 4.75 18.04 -5.28
C ASP A 192 5.65 16.99 -5.94
N ALA A 193 5.23 15.71 -5.97
CA ALA A 193 5.98 14.63 -6.61
C ALA A 193 6.16 14.86 -8.12
N LEU A 194 5.16 15.36 -8.84
CA LEU A 194 5.24 15.66 -10.27
C LEU A 194 6.33 16.69 -10.62
N ARG A 195 6.73 17.52 -9.66
CA ARG A 195 7.84 18.50 -9.81
C ARG A 195 9.22 17.90 -9.52
N GLN A 196 9.28 16.65 -9.10
CA GLN A 196 10.50 15.91 -8.75
C GLN A 196 10.98 15.01 -9.90
N SER A 197 10.48 15.23 -11.12
CA SER A 197 10.81 14.50 -12.34
C SER A 197 10.63 12.97 -12.23
N PRO A 198 9.47 12.47 -11.79
CA PRO A 198 9.20 11.04 -11.75
C PRO A 198 8.87 10.51 -13.14
N ASP A 199 9.30 9.29 -13.47
CA ASP A 199 8.76 8.50 -14.57
C ASP A 199 7.47 7.81 -14.14
N PHE A 200 7.43 7.37 -12.86
CA PHE A 200 6.30 6.68 -12.26
C PHE A 200 6.01 7.24 -10.86
N LEU A 201 4.73 7.27 -10.52
CA LEU A 201 4.25 7.63 -9.19
C LEU A 201 3.39 6.49 -8.64
N MET A 202 3.77 5.93 -7.49
CA MET A 202 2.96 4.98 -6.77
C MET A 202 2.21 5.70 -5.64
N ILE A 203 0.88 5.56 -5.63
CA ILE A 203 0.00 6.14 -4.61
C ILE A 203 -0.55 4.98 -3.78
N GLY A 204 -0.12 4.90 -2.53
CA GLY A 204 -0.50 3.82 -1.61
C GLY A 204 -2.01 3.61 -1.55
N GLU A 205 -2.78 4.70 -1.42
CA GLU A 205 -4.23 4.65 -1.49
C GLU A 205 -4.86 5.97 -1.93
N ILE A 206 -5.80 5.88 -2.89
CA ILE A 206 -6.60 7.02 -3.38
C ILE A 206 -7.95 7.01 -2.65
N ARG A 207 -8.08 7.83 -1.60
CA ARG A 207 -9.28 7.90 -0.73
C ARG A 207 -10.16 9.10 -1.00
N THR A 208 -9.59 10.20 -1.49
CA THR A 208 -10.27 11.50 -1.61
C THR A 208 -10.47 11.90 -3.07
N LEU A 209 -11.48 12.73 -3.32
CA LEU A 209 -11.71 13.31 -4.66
C LEU A 209 -10.50 14.09 -5.16
N GLY A 210 -9.84 14.89 -4.30
CA GLY A 210 -8.66 15.67 -4.68
C GLY A 210 -7.50 14.77 -5.12
N ALA A 211 -7.20 13.70 -4.37
CA ALA A 211 -6.18 12.73 -4.76
C ALA A 211 -6.53 12.01 -6.07
N LEU A 212 -7.81 11.67 -6.29
CA LEU A 212 -8.27 11.03 -7.52
C LEU A 212 -8.13 11.98 -8.73
N LYS A 213 -8.55 13.24 -8.60
CA LYS A 213 -8.37 14.27 -9.65
C LYS A 213 -6.90 14.45 -9.99
N ALA A 214 -6.03 14.58 -8.99
CA ALA A 214 -4.60 14.74 -9.17
C ALA A 214 -3.97 13.52 -9.89
N ALA A 215 -4.38 12.29 -9.51
CA ALA A 215 -3.89 11.07 -10.15
C ALA A 215 -4.32 10.94 -11.62
N ILE A 216 -5.58 11.29 -11.94
CA ILE A 216 -6.09 11.30 -13.33
C ILE A 216 -5.34 12.34 -14.17
N SER A 217 -5.19 13.56 -13.65
CA SER A 217 -4.46 14.64 -14.34
C SER A 217 -2.98 14.28 -14.58
N ALA A 218 -2.32 13.64 -13.61
CA ALA A 218 -0.95 13.18 -13.77
C ALA A 218 -0.83 12.09 -14.85
N ALA A 219 -1.79 11.15 -14.92
CA ALA A 219 -1.86 10.14 -15.96
C ALA A 219 -2.07 10.75 -17.35
N GLU A 220 -2.96 11.75 -17.46
CA GLU A 220 -3.21 12.52 -18.70
C GLU A 220 -1.98 13.31 -19.15
N ALA A 221 -1.18 13.83 -18.20
CA ALA A 221 0.10 14.49 -18.47
C ALA A 221 1.22 13.52 -18.92
N GLY A 222 0.95 12.22 -19.03
CA GLY A 222 1.88 11.23 -19.55
C GLY A 222 2.74 10.52 -18.49
N HIS A 223 2.42 10.67 -17.19
CA HIS A 223 3.10 9.91 -16.12
C HIS A 223 2.49 8.52 -15.96
N GLY A 224 3.30 7.56 -15.55
CA GLY A 224 2.83 6.23 -15.14
C GLY A 224 2.36 6.28 -13.67
N ILE A 225 1.04 6.19 -13.46
CA ILE A 225 0.45 6.21 -12.12
C ILE A 225 0.03 4.79 -11.74
N ILE A 226 0.50 4.34 -10.58
CA ILE A 226 0.12 3.06 -9.98
C ILE A 226 -0.53 3.38 -8.64
N GLY A 227 -1.75 2.93 -8.38
CA GLY A 227 -2.41 3.26 -7.12
C GLY A 227 -3.33 2.18 -6.61
N SER A 228 -3.78 2.31 -5.35
CA SER A 228 -4.84 1.45 -4.84
C SER A 228 -6.12 2.21 -4.51
N ILE A 229 -7.24 1.50 -4.62
CA ILE A 229 -8.57 1.96 -4.19
C ILE A 229 -9.24 0.83 -3.42
N HIS A 230 -9.94 1.20 -2.34
CA HIS A 230 -10.83 0.28 -1.65
C HIS A 230 -12.10 0.06 -2.47
N SER A 231 -12.12 -0.97 -3.31
CA SER A 231 -13.27 -1.38 -4.11
C SER A 231 -13.15 -2.86 -4.46
N MET A 232 -14.16 -3.45 -5.07
CA MET A 232 -14.16 -4.85 -5.49
C MET A 232 -14.74 -4.97 -6.89
N GLY A 233 -13.94 -5.48 -7.84
CA GLY A 233 -14.31 -5.58 -9.25
C GLY A 233 -14.11 -4.27 -10.03
N ALA A 234 -13.81 -4.38 -11.32
CA ALA A 234 -13.54 -3.23 -12.19
C ALA A 234 -14.76 -2.33 -12.37
N ALA A 235 -15.93 -2.92 -12.62
CA ALA A 235 -17.19 -2.18 -12.80
C ALA A 235 -17.53 -1.33 -11.58
N ARG A 236 -17.48 -1.92 -10.38
CA ARG A 236 -17.75 -1.21 -9.12
C ARG A 236 -16.69 -0.14 -8.84
N THR A 237 -15.44 -0.39 -9.19
CA THR A 237 -14.37 0.58 -9.03
C THR A 237 -14.62 1.83 -9.87
N LEU A 238 -14.95 1.68 -11.15
CA LEU A 238 -15.28 2.78 -12.03
C LEU A 238 -16.52 3.54 -11.53
N THR A 239 -17.56 2.83 -11.11
CA THR A 239 -18.77 3.46 -10.51
C THR A 239 -18.40 4.25 -9.27
N ARG A 240 -17.57 3.70 -8.36
CA ARG A 240 -17.11 4.38 -7.14
C ARG A 240 -16.31 5.63 -7.47
N MET A 241 -15.36 5.53 -8.40
CA MET A 241 -14.56 6.70 -8.83
C MET A 241 -15.48 7.83 -9.31
N LEU A 242 -16.43 7.52 -10.20
CA LEU A 242 -17.36 8.52 -10.73
C LEU A 242 -18.33 9.07 -9.67
N SER A 243 -18.71 8.28 -8.67
CA SER A 243 -19.59 8.75 -7.59
C SER A 243 -18.97 9.84 -6.71
N MET A 244 -17.64 10.03 -6.77
CA MET A 244 -16.93 11.10 -6.07
C MET A 244 -17.06 12.46 -6.77
N PHE A 245 -17.46 12.49 -8.06
CA PHE A 245 -17.57 13.71 -8.87
C PHE A 245 -19.01 14.22 -8.93
N GLN A 246 -19.16 15.53 -9.16
CA GLN A 246 -20.46 16.13 -9.46
C GLN A 246 -20.97 15.65 -10.82
N GLU A 247 -22.29 15.66 -11.03
CA GLU A 247 -22.91 15.11 -12.23
C GLU A 247 -22.36 15.74 -13.52
N GLN A 248 -22.14 17.05 -13.50
CA GLN A 248 -21.60 17.84 -14.63
C GLN A 248 -20.16 17.45 -15.01
N GLU A 249 -19.39 16.92 -14.06
CA GLU A 249 -17.99 16.51 -14.30
C GLU A 249 -17.89 15.07 -14.84
N LYS A 250 -18.89 14.21 -14.59
CA LYS A 250 -18.80 12.76 -14.85
C LYS A 250 -18.53 12.40 -16.30
N GLU A 251 -19.11 13.13 -17.26
CA GLU A 251 -18.89 12.87 -18.68
C GLU A 251 -17.43 13.10 -19.04
N PHE A 252 -16.86 14.23 -18.62
CA PHE A 252 -15.45 14.55 -18.84
C PHE A 252 -14.51 13.55 -18.17
N VAL A 253 -14.81 13.15 -16.93
CA VAL A 253 -14.01 12.17 -16.20
C VAL A 253 -14.09 10.78 -16.85
N ARG A 254 -15.26 10.36 -17.37
CA ARG A 254 -15.38 9.13 -18.17
C ARG A 254 -14.49 9.17 -19.41
N PHE A 255 -14.46 10.32 -20.09
CA PHE A 255 -13.57 10.50 -21.23
C PHE A 255 -12.11 10.37 -20.82
N GLN A 256 -11.65 11.08 -19.77
CA GLN A 256 -10.27 10.99 -19.27
C GLN A 256 -9.91 9.57 -18.87
N LEU A 257 -10.76 8.87 -18.11
CA LEU A 257 -10.54 7.49 -17.72
C LEU A 257 -10.50 6.55 -18.92
N SER A 258 -11.37 6.75 -19.93
CA SER A 258 -11.36 5.92 -21.13
C SER A 258 -10.01 5.95 -21.86
N GLN A 259 -9.34 7.09 -21.88
CA GLN A 259 -8.06 7.29 -22.55
C GLN A 259 -6.86 6.86 -21.67
N ASN A 260 -6.89 7.19 -20.39
CA ASN A 260 -5.72 7.11 -19.52
C ASN A 260 -5.71 5.91 -18.57
N LEU A 261 -6.81 5.19 -18.40
CA LEU A 261 -6.82 3.96 -17.61
C LEU A 261 -6.03 2.88 -18.34
N ASN A 262 -5.12 2.22 -17.65
CA ASN A 262 -4.32 1.13 -18.18
C ASN A 262 -4.94 -0.23 -17.83
N PHE A 263 -5.11 -0.50 -16.53
CA PHE A 263 -5.80 -1.70 -16.04
C PHE A 263 -6.37 -1.48 -14.62
N ILE A 264 -7.29 -2.35 -14.23
CA ILE A 264 -7.74 -2.55 -12.85
C ILE A 264 -7.53 -4.02 -12.50
N SER A 265 -6.68 -4.30 -11.50
CA SER A 265 -6.55 -5.62 -10.90
C SER A 265 -7.29 -5.64 -9.56
N SER A 266 -8.42 -6.29 -9.51
CA SER A 266 -9.18 -6.47 -8.28
C SER A 266 -8.81 -7.78 -7.61
N GLN A 267 -8.50 -7.76 -6.32
CA GLN A 267 -7.94 -8.91 -5.63
C GLN A 267 -8.57 -9.20 -4.27
N LYS A 268 -8.57 -10.48 -3.91
CA LYS A 268 -8.95 -11.00 -2.60
C LYS A 268 -8.06 -12.17 -2.21
N LEU A 269 -7.84 -12.35 -0.90
CA LEU A 269 -7.15 -13.53 -0.37
C LEU A 269 -8.16 -14.61 -0.03
N ILE A 270 -7.87 -15.82 -0.48
CA ILE A 270 -8.61 -17.03 -0.14
C ILE A 270 -7.76 -17.81 0.87
N TYR A 271 -8.32 -18.00 2.04
CA TYR A 271 -7.66 -18.73 3.13
C TYR A 271 -8.14 -20.19 3.11
N SER A 272 -7.20 -21.13 3.08
CA SER A 272 -7.42 -22.55 3.30
C SER A 272 -6.59 -23.02 4.49
N ASP A 273 -6.83 -24.22 5.01
CA ASP A 273 -6.12 -24.75 6.15
C ASP A 273 -4.59 -24.85 5.95
N SER A 274 -4.15 -24.98 4.70
CA SER A 274 -2.74 -25.19 4.36
C SER A 274 -2.04 -23.98 3.75
N GLN A 275 -2.79 -23.07 3.10
CA GLN A 275 -2.18 -21.96 2.36
C GLN A 275 -3.14 -20.79 2.13
N THR A 276 -2.55 -19.64 1.84
CA THR A 276 -3.29 -18.44 1.40
C THR A 276 -3.04 -18.25 -0.09
N GLU A 277 -4.11 -18.20 -0.89
CA GLU A 277 -4.05 -17.96 -2.34
C GLU A 277 -4.64 -16.59 -2.67
N LEU A 278 -4.01 -15.90 -3.63
CA LEU A 278 -4.56 -14.66 -4.18
C LEU A 278 -5.48 -15.01 -5.36
N ASP A 279 -6.77 -14.69 -5.22
CA ASP A 279 -7.71 -14.69 -6.33
C ASP A 279 -7.90 -13.27 -6.84
N TYR A 280 -7.90 -13.10 -8.16
CA TYR A 280 -7.99 -11.77 -8.77
C TYR A 280 -8.84 -11.75 -10.05
N GLU A 281 -9.44 -10.58 -10.28
CA GLU A 281 -10.03 -10.16 -11.55
C GLU A 281 -9.08 -9.15 -12.20
N LEU A 282 -8.82 -9.30 -13.49
CA LEU A 282 -7.99 -8.37 -14.25
C LEU A 282 -8.76 -7.78 -15.42
N PHE A 283 -9.06 -6.51 -15.30
CA PHE A 283 -9.59 -5.67 -16.38
C PHE A 283 -8.43 -4.97 -17.07
N ILE A 284 -8.35 -5.09 -18.39
CA ILE A 284 -7.37 -4.40 -19.23
C ILE A 284 -8.12 -3.42 -20.13
N ASN A 285 -7.72 -2.16 -20.14
CA ASN A 285 -8.33 -1.17 -21.01
C ASN A 285 -7.92 -1.41 -22.47
N SER A 286 -8.89 -1.85 -23.26
CA SER A 286 -8.81 -2.09 -24.70
C SER A 286 -9.80 -1.16 -25.41
N THR A 287 -9.76 -1.08 -26.72
CA THR A 287 -10.67 -0.20 -27.49
C THR A 287 -12.17 -0.43 -27.17
N SER A 288 -12.58 -1.68 -26.96
CA SER A 288 -13.95 -1.99 -26.53
C SER A 288 -14.26 -1.49 -25.13
N MET A 289 -13.28 -1.59 -24.22
CA MET A 289 -13.39 -1.10 -22.84
C MET A 289 -13.42 0.43 -22.79
N GLU A 290 -12.59 1.09 -23.61
CA GLU A 290 -12.57 2.56 -23.74
C GLU A 290 -13.97 3.10 -24.10
N ASN A 291 -14.64 2.47 -25.05
CA ASN A 291 -16.00 2.85 -25.43
C ASN A 291 -17.00 2.62 -24.28
N THR A 292 -16.90 1.48 -23.60
CA THR A 292 -17.75 1.13 -22.46
C THR A 292 -17.59 2.11 -21.30
N ILE A 293 -16.35 2.54 -21.00
CA ILE A 293 -16.08 3.55 -19.97
C ILE A 293 -16.68 4.90 -20.38
N ARG A 294 -16.42 5.34 -21.61
CA ARG A 294 -16.89 6.63 -22.14
C ARG A 294 -18.41 6.77 -22.07
N GLU A 295 -19.12 5.71 -22.43
CA GLU A 295 -20.56 5.67 -22.40
C GLU A 295 -21.18 5.37 -21.03
N GLY A 296 -20.34 5.03 -20.02
CA GLY A 296 -20.80 4.71 -18.67
C GLY A 296 -21.51 3.37 -18.54
N ARG A 297 -21.35 2.46 -19.52
CA ARG A 297 -22.02 1.15 -19.56
C ARG A 297 -21.29 0.09 -18.74
N PHE A 298 -20.99 0.37 -17.46
CA PHE A 298 -20.17 -0.48 -16.61
C PHE A 298 -20.77 -1.88 -16.34
N HIS A 299 -22.10 -2.03 -16.44
CA HIS A 299 -22.76 -3.32 -16.33
C HIS A 299 -22.33 -4.33 -17.41
N GLN A 300 -21.73 -3.86 -18.53
CA GLN A 300 -21.24 -4.72 -19.60
C GLN A 300 -19.84 -5.27 -19.35
N ILE A 301 -19.11 -4.72 -18.36
CA ILE A 301 -17.71 -5.07 -18.10
C ILE A 301 -17.53 -6.56 -17.81
N ASP A 302 -18.42 -7.16 -17.02
CA ASP A 302 -18.34 -8.59 -16.69
C ASP A 302 -18.39 -9.50 -17.93
N ASN A 303 -19.20 -9.15 -18.92
CA ASN A 303 -19.28 -9.87 -20.18
C ASN A 303 -18.03 -9.64 -21.05
N LEU A 304 -17.53 -8.41 -21.05
CA LEU A 304 -16.31 -8.06 -21.80
C LEU A 304 -15.07 -8.69 -21.22
N LEU A 305 -15.00 -8.91 -19.90
CA LEU A 305 -13.91 -9.65 -19.26
C LEU A 305 -13.81 -11.09 -19.80
N LEU A 306 -14.96 -11.77 -20.01
CA LEU A 306 -14.99 -13.12 -20.61
C LEU A 306 -14.46 -13.12 -22.05
N LEU A 307 -14.89 -12.15 -22.85
CA LEU A 307 -14.44 -12.01 -24.23
C LEU A 307 -12.95 -11.64 -24.32
N GLY A 308 -12.42 -10.96 -23.31
CA GLY A 308 -11.05 -10.49 -23.23
C GLY A 308 -10.03 -11.49 -22.65
N GLU A 309 -10.41 -12.73 -22.33
CA GLU A 309 -9.51 -13.72 -21.73
C GLU A 309 -8.27 -14.00 -22.62
N LYS A 310 -8.44 -14.06 -23.93
CA LYS A 310 -7.32 -14.20 -24.88
C LYS A 310 -6.36 -13.01 -24.87
N GLN A 311 -6.81 -11.85 -24.39
CA GLN A 311 -6.01 -10.62 -24.22
C GLN A 311 -5.38 -10.52 -22.82
N GLY A 312 -5.57 -11.55 -21.97
CA GLY A 312 -5.04 -11.61 -20.62
C GLY A 312 -6.00 -11.07 -19.55
N MET A 313 -7.22 -10.71 -19.91
CA MET A 313 -8.25 -10.37 -18.91
C MET A 313 -8.66 -11.62 -18.15
N LYS A 314 -9.15 -11.43 -16.92
CA LYS A 314 -9.52 -12.55 -16.05
C LYS A 314 -10.65 -12.15 -15.11
N ARG A 315 -11.58 -13.07 -14.86
CA ARG A 315 -12.57 -12.98 -13.78
C ARG A 315 -12.08 -13.71 -12.53
N PHE A 316 -12.66 -13.38 -11.37
CA PHE A 316 -12.45 -14.16 -10.17
C PHE A 316 -12.79 -15.64 -10.39
N LYS A 317 -11.95 -16.53 -9.89
CA LYS A 317 -12.19 -17.98 -9.89
C LYS A 317 -13.36 -18.34 -8.95
N HIS A 318 -13.41 -17.70 -7.79
CA HIS A 318 -14.40 -17.95 -6.76
C HIS A 318 -15.43 -16.83 -6.72
N LYS A 319 -16.72 -17.17 -6.91
CA LYS A 319 -17.81 -16.19 -6.69
C LYS A 319 -17.84 -15.78 -5.22
N ASN A 320 -18.08 -14.49 -4.95
CA ASN A 320 -18.28 -14.04 -3.58
C ASN A 320 -19.57 -14.65 -3.03
N LYS A 321 -19.50 -15.23 -1.81
CA LYS A 321 -20.70 -15.74 -1.10
C LYS A 321 -21.73 -14.64 -0.77
N ASP A 322 -21.36 -13.38 -0.91
CA ASP A 322 -22.20 -12.20 -0.63
C ASP A 322 -22.98 -11.70 -1.88
N GLU A 323 -23.00 -12.47 -2.98
CA GLU A 323 -23.71 -12.12 -4.24
C GLU A 323 -24.93 -13.05 -4.52
N SER A 324 -25.40 -13.77 -3.50
CA SER A 324 -26.61 -14.59 -3.57
C SER A 324 -27.79 -13.94 -2.83
#